data_4f134d0c2ad876a9276db8068a67fd54
#
_entry.id   4f134d0c2ad876a9276db8068a67fd54
#
_cell.length_a   1.000
_cell.length_b   1.000
_cell.length_c   1.000
_cell.angle_alpha   90.00
_cell.angle_beta   90.00
_cell.angle_gamma   90.00
#
_symmetry.space_group_name_H-M   'P 1'
#
loop_
_entity.id
_entity.type
_entity.pdbx_description
1 polymer ?
#
loop_
_entity_poly.entity_id
_entity_poly.type
_entity_poly.pdbx_seq_one_letter_code
_entity_poly.pdbx_strand_id
1 'polypeptide(L)'
;MFNQIISTRKRISLGLAALAMATLSACGGGFTNSGPTKAINTSEPVPVALLIPKFSSDAGSVAQSLENAARMAVADLGDTKIDLRVYDTTGTAEIASQQAQKAVDDGAKIILGPLYAEAANAAAVMVADDGVNVISFSNNPTIAGANLFTLGKTFDNTAKRIVDFAASQGKTRAVVVYPNNVEGSFGLAAIEQAAKNTNIEIVSAQGFEFTQEGVVNAVPLIKAAVDIESADLILLTSTSVGALPLLAQLLPEAGIDPSIIQYAGLARWDIPPQTLELKGLQGGWFTMPDFARTEEFSNRYQETFGARPHQLASLAYDGIAALGVLIESGKSDAFSAQNLTQAAGFQGVDGIFRLKSDGTNERGLTIAKVQDKQVLIIDPAPRAFAIGGF
;
A
#
# COMPACT_ATOMS: atom_id res chain seq x y z
N MET A 1 -45.58 -67.79 38.73
CA MET A 1 -46.36 -66.94 39.64
C MET A 1 -45.83 -65.53 39.50
N PHE A 2 -46.75 -64.64 39.11
CA PHE A 2 -46.70 -63.17 39.13
C PHE A 2 -46.00 -62.50 38.02
N ASN A 3 -46.60 -62.02 37.02
CA ASN A 3 -47.74 -61.15 36.75
C ASN A 3 -47.49 -59.67 37.12
N GLN A 4 -47.40 -58.91 36.05
CA GLN A 4 -47.88 -57.53 35.77
C GLN A 4 -47.62 -56.42 36.80
N ILE A 5 -46.97 -55.44 36.35
CA ILE A 5 -47.57 -54.08 36.18
C ILE A 5 -46.85 -53.36 35.00
N ILE A 6 -47.63 -53.20 33.94
CA ILE A 6 -47.36 -52.50 32.74
C ILE A 6 -47.91 -51.08 32.90
N SER A 7 -47.20 -50.13 32.18
CA SER A 7 -47.70 -48.84 31.66
C SER A 7 -47.84 -47.70 32.64
N THR A 8 -46.96 -46.76 32.49
CA THR A 8 -47.27 -45.34 32.19
C THR A 8 -45.98 -44.49 32.20
N ARG A 9 -45.12 -44.67 31.20
CA ARG A 9 -44.01 -43.71 30.92
C ARG A 9 -43.62 -43.68 29.43
N LYS A 10 -44.59 -43.32 28.62
CA LYS A 10 -44.34 -42.96 27.21
C LYS A 10 -45.29 -41.87 26.83
N ARG A 11 -44.94 -40.60 27.14
CA ARG A 11 -45.52 -39.39 26.51
C ARG A 11 -44.93 -38.07 27.04
N ILE A 12 -43.66 -38.02 27.55
CA ILE A 12 -42.98 -36.74 27.87
C ILE A 12 -41.52 -36.86 27.42
N SER A 13 -41.28 -37.03 26.16
CA SER A 13 -39.91 -36.97 25.59
C SER A 13 -39.84 -36.53 24.12
N LEU A 14 -40.90 -35.89 23.62
CA LEU A 14 -40.89 -35.33 22.24
C LEU A 14 -40.98 -33.78 22.20
N GLY A 15 -40.84 -33.09 23.33
CA GLY A 15 -40.97 -31.63 23.42
C GLY A 15 -39.65 -30.87 23.65
N LEU A 16 -38.53 -31.54 23.90
CA LEU A 16 -37.25 -30.88 24.21
C LEU A 16 -36.15 -31.04 23.16
N ALA A 17 -36.40 -31.72 22.05
CA ALA A 17 -35.41 -31.89 20.96
C ALA A 17 -35.51 -30.82 19.84
N ALA A 18 -36.49 -29.92 19.88
CA ALA A 18 -36.72 -28.92 18.84
C ALA A 18 -36.17 -27.49 19.17
N LEU A 19 -35.56 -27.29 20.34
CA LEU A 19 -35.04 -25.98 20.76
C LEU A 19 -33.50 -25.92 20.84
N ALA A 20 -32.80 -26.98 20.43
CA ALA A 20 -31.32 -27.03 20.48
C ALA A 20 -30.64 -26.96 19.12
N MET A 21 -31.38 -26.67 18.02
CA MET A 21 -30.79 -26.55 16.65
C MET A 21 -30.88 -25.16 16.04
N ALA A 22 -31.07 -24.10 16.81
CA ALA A 22 -31.16 -22.73 16.33
C ALA A 22 -29.99 -21.83 16.77
N THR A 23 -28.88 -22.36 17.32
CA THR A 23 -27.75 -21.54 17.80
C THR A 23 -26.37 -21.93 17.25
N LEU A 24 -26.31 -22.62 16.11
CA LEU A 24 -25.03 -22.97 15.46
C LEU A 24 -24.89 -22.44 14.02
N SER A 25 -25.45 -21.26 13.74
CA SER A 25 -25.22 -20.56 12.46
C SER A 25 -24.65 -19.17 12.66
N ALA A 26 -23.72 -18.98 13.61
CA ALA A 26 -23.04 -17.71 13.86
C ALA A 26 -21.55 -17.91 14.10
N CYS A 27 -20.86 -18.62 13.20
CA CYS A 27 -19.40 -18.64 13.13
C CYS A 27 -18.95 -18.62 11.67
N GLY A 28 -19.21 -17.52 11.00
CA GLY A 28 -18.76 -17.17 9.66
C GLY A 28 -18.70 -15.65 9.50
N GLY A 29 -18.52 -14.93 10.61
CA GLY A 29 -18.31 -13.49 10.60
C GLY A 29 -16.82 -13.23 10.67
N GLY A 30 -16.23 -12.78 9.57
CA GLY A 30 -14.93 -12.10 9.63
C GLY A 30 -14.99 -11.02 10.72
N PHE A 31 -13.90 -10.84 11.42
CA PHE A 31 -13.76 -9.84 12.48
C PHE A 31 -13.95 -8.44 11.90
N THR A 32 -15.19 -7.99 11.72
CA THR A 32 -15.50 -6.57 11.54
C THR A 32 -15.49 -5.94 12.94
N ASN A 33 -14.31 -5.67 13.44
CA ASN A 33 -14.15 -4.92 14.68
C ASN A 33 -14.20 -3.43 14.37
N SER A 34 -15.32 -2.97 13.82
CA SER A 34 -15.62 -1.54 13.72
C SER A 34 -16.47 -1.16 14.94
N GLY A 35 -15.81 -0.67 15.98
CA GLY A 35 -16.49 0.12 17.00
C GLY A 35 -17.30 1.26 16.33
N PRO A 36 -18.25 1.88 17.04
CA PRO A 36 -19.08 2.93 16.48
C PRO A 36 -18.19 4.10 16.02
N THR A 37 -18.10 4.30 14.70
CA THR A 37 -17.37 5.44 14.12
C THR A 37 -17.99 6.76 14.57
N LYS A 38 -17.15 7.75 14.92
CA LYS A 38 -17.64 9.10 15.28
C LYS A 38 -18.45 9.70 14.12
N ALA A 39 -19.70 10.05 14.40
CA ALA A 39 -20.56 10.70 13.43
C ALA A 39 -20.02 12.10 13.05
N ILE A 40 -20.18 12.47 11.79
CA ILE A 40 -19.86 13.80 11.27
C ILE A 40 -21.13 14.60 10.92
N ASN A 41 -21.02 15.92 10.97
CA ASN A 41 -21.99 16.85 10.39
C ASN A 41 -21.40 17.45 9.13
N THR A 42 -21.89 17.03 7.97
CA THR A 42 -21.35 17.46 6.66
C THR A 42 -21.76 18.89 6.26
N SER A 43 -22.67 19.52 7.00
CA SER A 43 -23.05 20.94 6.80
C SER A 43 -22.07 21.93 7.47
N GLU A 44 -21.19 21.43 8.33
CA GLU A 44 -20.15 22.20 9.04
C GLU A 44 -18.75 21.76 8.61
N PRO A 45 -17.70 22.58 8.85
CA PRO A 45 -16.33 22.13 8.62
C PRO A 45 -16.00 20.90 9.46
N VAL A 46 -15.62 19.80 8.79
CA VAL A 46 -15.33 18.51 9.44
C VAL A 46 -13.90 18.52 9.95
N PRO A 47 -13.65 18.34 11.27
CA PRO A 47 -12.30 18.29 11.82
C PRO A 47 -11.54 17.04 11.37
N VAL A 48 -10.43 17.23 10.65
CA VAL A 48 -9.48 16.23 10.18
C VAL A 48 -8.12 16.51 10.80
N ALA A 49 -7.54 15.54 11.49
CA ALA A 49 -6.20 15.68 12.04
C ALA A 49 -5.15 15.21 11.03
N LEU A 50 -4.13 16.01 10.81
CA LEU A 50 -2.93 15.64 10.05
C LEU A 50 -1.77 15.44 11.02
N LEU A 51 -1.34 14.21 11.22
CA LEU A 51 -0.23 13.83 12.08
C LEU A 51 1.04 13.64 11.26
N ILE A 52 2.03 14.52 11.44
CA ILE A 52 3.29 14.52 10.67
C ILE A 52 4.49 14.85 11.57
N PRO A 53 5.71 14.40 11.24
CA PRO A 53 6.91 14.68 12.02
C PRO A 53 7.49 16.07 11.70
N LYS A 54 6.75 17.14 12.03
CA LYS A 54 7.00 18.52 11.57
C LYS A 54 8.35 19.07 12.03
N PHE A 55 8.75 18.76 13.24
CA PHE A 55 10.01 19.24 13.82
C PHE A 55 11.07 18.13 13.92
N SER A 56 10.93 17.05 13.17
CA SER A 56 11.98 16.04 13.04
C SER A 56 13.16 16.59 12.23
N SER A 57 14.39 16.35 12.71
CA SER A 57 15.62 16.71 11.96
C SER A 57 15.71 16.04 10.60
N ASP A 58 15.23 14.82 10.50
CA ASP A 58 15.42 13.96 9.33
C ASP A 58 14.24 14.00 8.36
N ALA A 59 13.03 14.30 8.87
CA ALA A 59 11.80 14.26 8.09
C ALA A 59 11.03 15.59 8.04
N GLY A 60 11.55 16.67 8.60
CA GLY A 60 10.86 17.96 8.63
C GLY A 60 10.54 18.52 7.23
N SER A 61 11.43 18.34 6.25
CA SER A 61 11.17 18.72 4.85
C SER A 61 10.08 17.87 4.19
N VAL A 62 10.03 16.57 4.51
CA VAL A 62 8.96 15.65 4.07
C VAL A 62 7.64 16.08 4.70
N ALA A 63 7.64 16.35 6.00
CA ALA A 63 6.46 16.78 6.74
C ALA A 63 5.90 18.11 6.19
N GLN A 64 6.76 19.08 5.90
CA GLN A 64 6.35 20.34 5.26
C GLN A 64 5.70 20.08 3.90
N SER A 65 6.27 19.16 3.13
CA SER A 65 5.73 18.82 1.80
C SER A 65 4.36 18.12 1.90
N LEU A 66 4.17 17.25 2.90
CA LEU A 66 2.88 16.63 3.21
C LEU A 66 1.83 17.66 3.65
N GLU A 67 2.20 18.59 4.55
CA GLU A 67 1.29 19.66 5.00
C GLU A 67 0.87 20.55 3.84
N ASN A 68 1.80 21.00 3.02
CA ASN A 68 1.52 21.83 1.85
C ASN A 68 0.54 21.14 0.90
N ALA A 69 0.78 19.86 0.59
CA ALA A 69 -0.09 19.06 -0.28
C ALA A 69 -1.49 18.85 0.30
N ALA A 70 -1.60 18.61 1.62
CA ALA A 70 -2.88 18.51 2.30
C ALA A 70 -3.67 19.82 2.22
N ARG A 71 -3.00 20.99 2.45
CA ARG A 71 -3.63 22.30 2.35
C ARG A 71 -4.05 22.64 0.92
N MET A 72 -3.25 22.25 -0.07
CA MET A 72 -3.59 22.40 -1.49
C MET A 72 -4.85 21.58 -1.83
N ALA A 73 -4.93 20.33 -1.36
CA ALA A 73 -6.10 19.50 -1.56
C ALA A 73 -7.36 20.09 -0.91
N VAL A 74 -7.24 20.62 0.34
CA VAL A 74 -8.36 21.31 1.00
C VAL A 74 -8.85 22.52 0.17
N ALA A 75 -7.93 23.29 -0.40
CA ALA A 75 -8.29 24.42 -1.27
C ALA A 75 -9.01 23.99 -2.57
N ASP A 76 -8.69 22.81 -3.09
CA ASP A 76 -9.28 22.25 -4.30
C ASP A 76 -10.69 21.66 -4.08
N LEU A 77 -11.11 21.40 -2.82
CA LEU A 77 -12.41 20.79 -2.51
C LEU A 77 -13.60 21.74 -2.69
N GLY A 78 -13.37 23.03 -2.97
CA GLY A 78 -14.42 24.01 -3.20
C GLY A 78 -15.36 24.18 -2.00
N ASP A 79 -16.62 23.77 -2.16
CA ASP A 79 -17.65 23.94 -1.11
C ASP A 79 -17.56 22.91 0.02
N THR A 80 -16.80 21.81 -0.18
CA THR A 80 -16.59 20.78 0.86
C THR A 80 -15.64 21.30 1.92
N LYS A 81 -16.13 21.41 3.14
CA LYS A 81 -15.40 22.06 4.24
C LYS A 81 -14.67 21.04 5.11
N ILE A 82 -13.34 21.11 5.10
CA ILE A 82 -12.45 20.39 6.02
C ILE A 82 -11.78 21.41 6.95
N ASP A 83 -11.88 21.19 8.27
CA ASP A 83 -11.09 21.88 9.29
C ASP A 83 -9.81 21.05 9.52
N LEU A 84 -8.76 21.34 8.73
CA LEU A 84 -7.49 20.64 8.78
C LEU A 84 -6.63 21.13 9.94
N ARG A 85 -6.39 20.27 10.92
CA ARG A 85 -5.57 20.55 12.10
C ARG A 85 -4.29 19.72 12.08
N VAL A 86 -3.14 20.38 12.22
CA VAL A 86 -1.83 19.75 12.13
C VAL A 86 -1.25 19.50 13.50
N TYR A 87 -0.79 18.28 13.74
CA TYR A 87 -0.18 17.81 14.98
C TYR A 87 1.21 17.24 14.70
N ASP A 88 2.20 17.73 15.47
CA ASP A 88 3.58 17.26 15.33
C ASP A 88 3.82 15.97 16.12
N THR A 89 4.26 14.92 15.42
CA THR A 89 4.61 13.63 16.02
C THR A 89 6.09 13.51 16.38
N THR A 90 6.89 14.49 16.01
CA THR A 90 8.39 14.41 16.05
C THR A 90 8.98 13.16 15.41
N GLY A 91 8.15 12.28 14.84
CA GLY A 91 8.54 10.99 14.25
C GLY A 91 8.59 9.82 15.24
N THR A 92 8.19 10.01 16.49
CA THR A 92 8.24 8.98 17.53
C THR A 92 6.86 8.38 17.82
N ALA A 93 6.84 7.12 18.23
CA ALA A 93 5.60 6.41 18.59
C ALA A 93 4.91 7.04 19.81
N GLU A 94 5.69 7.43 20.82
CA GLU A 94 5.18 8.02 22.05
C GLU A 94 4.44 9.35 21.78
N ILE A 95 5.11 10.27 21.06
CA ILE A 95 4.50 11.58 20.75
C ILE A 95 3.33 11.40 19.78
N ALA A 96 3.43 10.51 18.80
CA ALA A 96 2.33 10.22 17.88
C ALA A 96 1.07 9.74 18.61
N SER A 97 1.21 8.87 19.61
CA SER A 97 0.13 8.40 20.48
C SER A 97 -0.53 9.56 21.24
N GLN A 98 0.27 10.41 21.92
CA GLN A 98 -0.22 11.56 22.65
C GLN A 98 -0.93 12.58 21.74
N GLN A 99 -0.36 12.84 20.55
CA GLN A 99 -0.95 13.77 19.59
C GLN A 99 -2.23 13.22 18.96
N ALA A 100 -2.33 11.90 18.76
CA ALA A 100 -3.56 11.27 18.31
C ALA A 100 -4.69 11.45 19.32
N GLN A 101 -4.44 11.20 20.61
CA GLN A 101 -5.43 11.43 21.65
C GLN A 101 -5.82 12.91 21.73
N LYS A 102 -4.83 13.81 21.72
CA LYS A 102 -5.08 15.25 21.70
C LYS A 102 -5.97 15.65 20.51
N ALA A 103 -5.70 15.13 19.31
CA ALA A 103 -6.51 15.43 18.14
C ALA A 103 -7.97 14.98 18.30
N VAL A 104 -8.19 13.82 18.93
CA VAL A 104 -9.53 13.29 19.24
C VAL A 104 -10.23 14.17 20.30
N ASP A 105 -9.52 14.59 21.33
CA ASP A 105 -10.04 15.49 22.36
C ASP A 105 -10.40 16.88 21.78
N ASP A 106 -9.62 17.36 20.81
CA ASP A 106 -9.88 18.58 20.04
C ASP A 106 -11.04 18.39 19.02
N GLY A 107 -11.62 17.18 18.89
CA GLY A 107 -12.81 16.90 18.10
C GLY A 107 -12.56 16.27 16.73
N ALA A 108 -11.33 15.85 16.40
CA ALA A 108 -11.03 15.18 15.14
C ALA A 108 -11.92 13.95 14.92
N LYS A 109 -12.35 13.76 13.68
CA LYS A 109 -13.24 12.67 13.25
C LYS A 109 -12.48 11.55 12.55
N ILE A 110 -11.31 11.87 12.02
CA ILE A 110 -10.39 10.95 11.35
C ILE A 110 -8.97 11.52 11.45
N ILE A 111 -7.98 10.64 11.42
CA ILE A 111 -6.56 10.98 11.43
C ILE A 111 -5.93 10.61 10.08
N LEU A 112 -5.26 11.55 9.44
CA LEU A 112 -4.40 11.34 8.28
C LEU A 112 -2.93 11.42 8.72
N GLY A 113 -2.11 10.42 8.34
CA GLY A 113 -0.83 10.17 8.96
C GLY A 113 -0.95 9.16 10.11
N PRO A 114 0.10 8.92 10.92
CA PRO A 114 1.48 9.39 10.78
C PRO A 114 2.28 8.80 9.60
N LEU A 115 3.54 9.29 9.46
CA LEU A 115 4.45 8.86 8.39
C LEU A 115 5.09 7.49 8.67
N TYR A 116 5.57 7.27 9.88
CA TYR A 116 6.30 6.06 10.25
C TYR A 116 5.38 4.97 10.81
N ALA A 117 5.72 3.71 10.54
CA ALA A 117 4.91 2.55 10.92
C ALA A 117 4.66 2.44 12.43
N GLU A 118 5.70 2.59 13.24
CA GLU A 118 5.58 2.52 14.70
C GLU A 118 4.72 3.66 15.27
N ALA A 119 4.89 4.87 14.74
CA ALA A 119 4.08 6.03 15.10
C ALA A 119 2.62 5.85 14.70
N ALA A 120 2.36 5.28 13.52
CA ALA A 120 1.01 4.99 13.03
C ALA A 120 0.31 3.94 13.88
N ASN A 121 1.01 2.85 14.22
CA ASN A 121 0.48 1.81 15.09
C ASN A 121 0.14 2.37 16.48
N ALA A 122 1.05 3.15 17.08
CA ALA A 122 0.82 3.75 18.39
C ALA A 122 -0.36 4.74 18.40
N ALA A 123 -0.48 5.56 17.35
CA ALA A 123 -1.61 6.47 17.18
C ALA A 123 -2.94 5.72 17.04
N ALA A 124 -2.98 4.66 16.20
CA ALA A 124 -4.19 3.88 15.97
C ALA A 124 -4.66 3.14 17.23
N VAL A 125 -3.74 2.50 17.95
CA VAL A 125 -4.04 1.81 19.21
C VAL A 125 -4.62 2.80 20.23
N MET A 126 -4.06 4.00 20.34
CA MET A 126 -4.50 5.01 21.30
C MET A 126 -5.95 5.41 21.08
N VAL A 127 -6.39 5.59 19.84
CA VAL A 127 -7.74 6.12 19.50
C VAL A 127 -8.74 5.05 19.08
N ALA A 128 -8.40 3.77 19.26
CA ALA A 128 -9.26 2.65 18.82
C ALA A 128 -10.62 2.68 19.51
N ASP A 129 -10.64 2.86 20.84
CA ASP A 129 -11.85 2.90 21.64
C ASP A 129 -12.68 4.18 21.40
N ASP A 130 -12.07 5.23 20.85
CA ASP A 130 -12.77 6.44 20.45
C ASP A 130 -13.53 6.31 19.12
N GLY A 131 -13.37 5.19 18.41
CA GLY A 131 -14.00 4.95 17.11
C GLY A 131 -13.43 5.83 15.99
N VAL A 132 -12.17 6.25 16.10
CA VAL A 132 -11.48 7.08 15.11
C VAL A 132 -10.57 6.22 14.24
N ASN A 133 -10.75 6.29 12.93
CA ASN A 133 -9.89 5.63 11.97
C ASN A 133 -8.62 6.45 11.68
N VAL A 134 -7.52 5.75 11.42
CA VAL A 134 -6.21 6.31 11.10
C VAL A 134 -5.81 5.87 9.70
N ILE A 135 -5.49 6.82 8.82
CA ILE A 135 -5.00 6.58 7.46
C ILE A 135 -3.53 6.99 7.42
N SER A 136 -2.64 6.02 7.61
CA SER A 136 -1.20 6.26 7.70
C SER A 136 -0.54 6.45 6.34
N PHE A 137 0.50 7.28 6.26
CA PHE A 137 1.39 7.38 5.09
C PHE A 137 2.43 6.25 5.01
N SER A 138 2.49 5.37 5.99
CA SER A 138 3.39 4.23 6.01
C SER A 138 3.14 3.29 4.83
N ASN A 139 4.21 2.73 4.29
CA ASN A 139 4.19 1.67 3.27
C ASN A 139 4.36 0.27 3.87
N ASN A 140 4.37 0.13 5.19
CA ASN A 140 4.47 -1.16 5.86
C ASN A 140 3.08 -1.80 6.01
N PRO A 141 2.76 -2.86 5.26
CA PRO A 141 1.44 -3.50 5.32
C PRO A 141 1.19 -4.26 6.62
N THR A 142 2.24 -4.58 7.40
CA THR A 142 2.11 -5.40 8.63
C THR A 142 1.43 -4.66 9.78
N ILE A 143 1.34 -3.34 9.72
CA ILE A 143 0.64 -2.54 10.73
C ILE A 143 -0.85 -2.36 10.42
N ALA A 144 -1.29 -2.72 9.21
CA ALA A 144 -2.66 -2.55 8.75
C ALA A 144 -3.65 -3.45 9.49
N GLY A 145 -4.85 -2.96 9.72
CA GLY A 145 -5.95 -3.69 10.34
C GLY A 145 -6.65 -2.90 11.43
N ALA A 146 -7.75 -3.44 11.96
CA ALA A 146 -8.62 -2.76 12.90
C ALA A 146 -9.04 -1.36 12.40
N ASN A 147 -8.64 -0.28 13.10
CA ASN A 147 -8.88 1.11 12.72
C ASN A 147 -7.71 1.76 11.97
N LEU A 148 -6.67 0.99 11.57
CA LEU A 148 -5.48 1.49 10.88
C LEU A 148 -5.45 1.07 9.42
N PHE A 149 -5.48 2.06 8.53
CA PHE A 149 -5.34 1.90 7.09
C PHE A 149 -4.01 2.46 6.63
N THR A 150 -3.33 1.75 5.72
CA THR A 150 -2.09 2.22 5.11
C THR A 150 -2.39 2.86 3.75
N LEU A 151 -1.87 4.06 3.49
CA LEU A 151 -2.01 4.78 2.22
C LEU A 151 -0.71 4.77 1.40
N GLY A 152 0.42 4.48 2.03
CA GLY A 152 1.71 4.41 1.36
C GLY A 152 1.76 3.32 0.28
N LYS A 153 2.63 3.52 -0.70
CA LYS A 153 2.86 2.52 -1.77
C LYS A 153 3.62 1.33 -1.21
N THR A 154 2.99 0.16 -1.19
CA THR A 154 3.59 -1.08 -0.69
C THR A 154 4.29 -1.86 -1.80
N PHE A 155 5.14 -2.81 -1.43
CA PHE A 155 5.70 -3.77 -2.39
C PHE A 155 4.61 -4.63 -3.04
N ASP A 156 3.51 -4.91 -2.33
CA ASP A 156 2.38 -5.66 -2.91
C ASP A 156 1.77 -4.95 -4.11
N ASN A 157 1.64 -3.61 -4.06
CA ASN A 157 1.13 -2.82 -5.19
C ASN A 157 2.03 -2.97 -6.42
N THR A 158 3.34 -2.80 -6.22
CA THR A 158 4.31 -2.83 -7.32
C THR A 158 4.53 -4.25 -7.84
N ALA A 159 4.65 -5.24 -6.94
CA ALA A 159 4.81 -6.64 -7.31
C ALA A 159 3.60 -7.16 -8.09
N LYS A 160 2.38 -6.95 -7.57
CA LYS A 160 1.17 -7.36 -8.28
C LYS A 160 1.14 -6.77 -9.68
N ARG A 161 1.37 -5.47 -9.82
CA ARG A 161 1.29 -4.78 -11.11
C ARG A 161 2.33 -5.28 -12.12
N ILE A 162 3.59 -5.47 -11.68
CA ILE A 162 4.67 -5.89 -12.58
C ILE A 162 4.57 -7.38 -12.95
N VAL A 163 4.16 -8.23 -12.02
CA VAL A 163 4.00 -9.67 -12.24
C VAL A 163 2.79 -9.94 -13.15
N ASP A 164 1.64 -9.29 -12.91
CA ASP A 164 0.46 -9.40 -13.79
C ASP A 164 0.81 -8.96 -15.23
N PHE A 165 1.54 -7.84 -15.36
CA PHE A 165 1.98 -7.37 -16.67
C PHE A 165 2.94 -8.36 -17.33
N ALA A 166 3.95 -8.84 -16.60
CA ALA A 166 4.91 -9.82 -17.14
C ALA A 166 4.22 -11.11 -17.62
N ALA A 167 3.24 -11.61 -16.86
CA ALA A 167 2.41 -12.75 -17.25
C ALA A 167 1.63 -12.47 -18.54
N SER A 168 1.05 -11.26 -18.68
CA SER A 168 0.34 -10.85 -19.90
C SER A 168 1.26 -10.74 -21.12
N GLN A 169 2.55 -10.50 -20.91
CA GLN A 169 3.59 -10.50 -21.94
C GLN A 169 4.18 -11.90 -22.23
N GLY A 170 3.58 -12.95 -21.67
CA GLY A 170 3.98 -14.33 -21.90
C GLY A 170 5.21 -14.80 -21.11
N LYS A 171 5.64 -14.05 -20.08
CA LYS A 171 6.70 -14.51 -19.18
C LYS A 171 6.17 -15.60 -18.26
N THR A 172 7.01 -16.60 -17.99
CA THR A 172 6.57 -17.80 -17.26
C THR A 172 7.53 -18.27 -16.18
N ARG A 173 8.82 -17.95 -16.28
CA ARG A 173 9.86 -18.47 -15.36
C ARG A 173 10.73 -17.32 -14.84
N ALA A 174 10.54 -16.97 -13.55
CA ALA A 174 11.21 -15.82 -12.95
C ALA A 174 12.25 -16.21 -11.91
N VAL A 175 13.41 -15.57 -11.97
CA VAL A 175 14.39 -15.51 -10.89
C VAL A 175 14.20 -14.20 -10.13
N VAL A 176 14.03 -14.27 -8.82
CA VAL A 176 13.96 -13.09 -7.95
C VAL A 176 15.34 -12.80 -7.35
N VAL A 177 15.79 -11.55 -7.43
CA VAL A 177 17.08 -11.11 -6.86
C VAL A 177 16.80 -10.03 -5.81
N TYR A 178 17.23 -10.28 -4.58
CA TYR A 178 16.88 -9.44 -3.44
C TYR A 178 18.03 -9.32 -2.40
N PRO A 179 18.19 -8.19 -1.70
CA PRO A 179 19.15 -8.08 -0.59
C PRO A 179 18.64 -8.86 0.64
N ASN A 180 19.56 -9.48 1.38
CA ASN A 180 19.29 -10.20 2.63
C ASN A 180 19.06 -9.21 3.78
N ASN A 181 17.98 -8.44 3.68
CA ASN A 181 17.50 -7.51 4.70
C ASN A 181 15.97 -7.52 4.76
N VAL A 182 15.40 -6.76 5.68
CA VAL A 182 13.94 -6.69 5.89
C VAL A 182 13.21 -6.22 4.62
N GLU A 183 13.73 -5.20 3.95
CA GLU A 183 13.15 -4.65 2.73
C GLU A 183 13.13 -5.68 1.58
N GLY A 184 14.27 -6.37 1.37
CA GLY A 184 14.38 -7.42 0.36
C GLY A 184 13.44 -8.59 0.62
N SER A 185 13.29 -8.98 1.90
CA SER A 185 12.36 -10.05 2.29
C SER A 185 10.90 -9.67 2.03
N PHE A 186 10.50 -8.43 2.28
CA PHE A 186 9.16 -7.94 1.92
C PHE A 186 8.95 -7.92 0.41
N GLY A 187 9.95 -7.48 -0.36
CA GLY A 187 9.89 -7.51 -1.82
C GLY A 187 9.74 -8.91 -2.39
N LEU A 188 10.51 -9.89 -1.88
CA LEU A 188 10.39 -11.30 -2.25
C LEU A 188 8.99 -11.84 -1.95
N ALA A 189 8.51 -11.66 -0.71
CA ALA A 189 7.19 -12.14 -0.30
C ALA A 189 6.05 -11.55 -1.15
N ALA A 190 6.14 -10.26 -1.50
CA ALA A 190 5.19 -9.60 -2.36
C ALA A 190 5.18 -10.18 -3.79
N ILE A 191 6.36 -10.48 -4.35
CA ILE A 191 6.50 -11.13 -5.66
C ILE A 191 5.91 -12.54 -5.62
N GLU A 192 6.26 -13.35 -4.63
CA GLU A 192 5.74 -14.71 -4.46
C GLU A 192 4.22 -14.71 -4.32
N GLN A 193 3.66 -13.76 -3.57
CA GLN A 193 2.22 -13.63 -3.42
C GLN A 193 1.54 -13.21 -4.73
N ALA A 194 2.14 -12.28 -5.48
CA ALA A 194 1.62 -11.86 -6.78
C ALA A 194 1.63 -13.01 -7.80
N ALA A 195 2.71 -13.79 -7.83
CA ALA A 195 2.88 -14.92 -8.75
C ALA A 195 1.82 -16.02 -8.59
N LYS A 196 1.30 -16.23 -7.36
CA LYS A 196 0.26 -17.26 -7.10
C LYS A 196 -1.02 -17.09 -7.94
N ASN A 197 -1.30 -15.88 -8.40
CA ASN A 197 -2.48 -15.57 -9.20
C ASN A 197 -2.20 -15.46 -10.69
N THR A 198 -1.01 -15.88 -11.13
CA THR A 198 -0.55 -15.84 -12.53
C THR A 198 0.03 -17.18 -12.95
N ASN A 199 0.47 -17.28 -14.19
CA ASN A 199 1.20 -18.43 -14.71
C ASN A 199 2.73 -18.30 -14.55
N ILE A 200 3.22 -17.30 -13.81
CA ILE A 200 4.64 -17.14 -13.54
C ILE A 200 5.06 -18.04 -12.38
N GLU A 201 6.02 -18.92 -12.66
CA GLU A 201 6.71 -19.73 -11.66
C GLU A 201 7.94 -18.98 -11.15
N ILE A 202 8.07 -18.81 -9.83
CA ILE A 202 9.32 -18.35 -9.22
C ILE A 202 10.26 -19.55 -9.10
N VAL A 203 11.11 -19.69 -10.09
CA VAL A 203 12.00 -20.87 -10.22
C VAL A 203 13.22 -20.79 -9.31
N SER A 204 13.61 -19.60 -8.90
CA SER A 204 14.70 -19.37 -7.95
C SER A 204 14.58 -18.01 -7.27
N ALA A 205 15.01 -17.94 -6.01
CA ALA A 205 15.15 -16.69 -5.26
C ALA A 205 16.61 -16.57 -4.77
N GLN A 206 17.33 -15.57 -5.30
CA GLN A 206 18.74 -15.34 -5.05
C GLN A 206 18.93 -14.14 -4.14
N GLY A 207 19.14 -14.41 -2.86
CA GLY A 207 19.49 -13.41 -1.85
C GLY A 207 20.96 -13.06 -1.89
N PHE A 208 21.31 -11.82 -1.58
CA PHE A 208 22.70 -11.37 -1.46
C PHE A 208 22.88 -10.48 -0.22
N GLU A 209 24.06 -10.53 0.36
CA GLU A 209 24.43 -9.59 1.43
C GLU A 209 24.46 -8.15 0.90
N PHE A 210 23.86 -7.21 1.67
CA PHE A 210 23.72 -5.82 1.23
C PHE A 210 25.05 -5.05 1.33
N THR A 211 26.04 -5.56 0.59
CA THR A 211 27.38 -5.01 0.43
C THR A 211 27.82 -5.14 -1.02
N GLN A 212 28.81 -4.37 -1.46
CA GLN A 212 29.37 -4.49 -2.80
C GLN A 212 29.90 -5.91 -3.06
N GLU A 213 30.63 -6.49 -2.12
CA GLU A 213 31.16 -7.85 -2.20
C GLU A 213 30.04 -8.90 -2.26
N GLY A 214 28.97 -8.72 -1.48
CA GLY A 214 27.81 -9.59 -1.49
C GLY A 214 27.13 -9.63 -2.85
N VAL A 215 26.98 -8.48 -3.50
CA VAL A 215 26.44 -8.40 -4.87
C VAL A 215 27.37 -9.12 -5.86
N VAL A 216 28.68 -8.87 -5.81
CA VAL A 216 29.67 -9.52 -6.71
C VAL A 216 29.61 -11.05 -6.55
N ASN A 217 29.56 -11.55 -5.32
CA ASN A 217 29.51 -12.97 -5.02
C ASN A 217 28.18 -13.64 -5.46
N ALA A 218 27.09 -12.89 -5.48
CA ALA A 218 25.78 -13.42 -5.92
C ALA A 218 25.67 -13.55 -7.43
N VAL A 219 26.36 -12.74 -8.23
CA VAL A 219 26.23 -12.72 -9.70
C VAL A 219 26.40 -14.10 -10.35
N PRO A 220 27.44 -14.91 -10.01
CA PRO A 220 27.57 -16.26 -10.57
C PRO A 220 26.41 -17.18 -10.20
N LEU A 221 25.85 -17.05 -8.99
CA LEU A 221 24.71 -17.84 -8.53
C LEU A 221 23.43 -17.46 -9.29
N ILE A 222 23.22 -16.15 -9.49
CA ILE A 222 22.10 -15.64 -10.29
C ILE A 222 22.21 -16.17 -11.74
N LYS A 223 23.41 -16.10 -12.32
CA LYS A 223 23.65 -16.61 -13.68
C LYS A 223 23.35 -18.10 -13.78
N ALA A 224 23.85 -18.89 -12.83
CA ALA A 224 23.59 -20.34 -12.79
C ALA A 224 22.09 -20.62 -12.65
N ALA A 225 21.36 -19.88 -11.80
CA ALA A 225 19.91 -20.03 -11.66
C ALA A 225 19.16 -19.70 -12.96
N VAL A 226 19.52 -18.61 -13.64
CA VAL A 226 18.92 -18.24 -14.92
C VAL A 226 19.13 -19.32 -15.97
N ASP A 227 20.34 -19.87 -16.10
CA ASP A 227 20.67 -20.86 -17.14
C ASP A 227 20.04 -22.23 -16.86
N ILE A 228 20.17 -22.73 -15.62
CA ILE A 228 19.68 -24.06 -15.23
C ILE A 228 18.14 -24.09 -15.31
N GLU A 229 17.51 -23.05 -14.82
CA GLU A 229 16.05 -22.96 -14.74
C GLU A 229 15.43 -22.41 -16.04
N SER A 230 16.25 -22.04 -17.02
CA SER A 230 15.78 -21.42 -18.28
C SER A 230 14.83 -20.24 -18.03
N ALA A 231 15.23 -19.36 -17.11
CA ALA A 231 14.41 -18.21 -16.73
C ALA A 231 14.29 -17.20 -17.89
N ASP A 232 13.11 -16.64 -18.08
CA ASP A 232 12.81 -15.63 -19.08
C ASP A 232 12.56 -14.23 -18.47
N LEU A 233 12.60 -14.15 -17.12
CA LEU A 233 12.36 -12.95 -16.33
C LEU A 233 13.28 -12.90 -15.11
N ILE A 234 13.85 -11.72 -14.83
CA ILE A 234 14.50 -11.41 -13.55
C ILE A 234 13.72 -10.29 -12.86
N LEU A 235 13.31 -10.53 -11.62
CA LEU A 235 12.63 -9.55 -10.77
C LEU A 235 13.61 -9.01 -9.74
N LEU A 236 13.90 -7.70 -9.81
CA LEU A 236 14.84 -7.00 -8.95
C LEU A 236 14.08 -6.23 -7.86
N THR A 237 14.35 -6.51 -6.58
CA THR A 237 13.75 -5.73 -5.48
C THR A 237 14.59 -4.52 -5.08
N SER A 238 15.86 -4.47 -5.53
CA SER A 238 16.82 -3.42 -5.17
C SER A 238 16.44 -2.05 -5.74
N THR A 239 16.74 -1.02 -4.94
CA THR A 239 16.49 0.39 -5.31
C THR A 239 17.66 1.01 -6.07
N SER A 240 17.41 2.15 -6.73
CA SER A 240 18.41 2.92 -7.47
C SER A 240 19.50 3.57 -6.59
N VAL A 241 19.19 3.79 -5.31
CA VAL A 241 20.17 4.24 -4.30
C VAL A 241 20.85 3.08 -3.56
N GLY A 242 20.41 1.84 -3.83
CA GLY A 242 20.95 0.61 -3.25
C GLY A 242 21.79 -0.18 -4.27
N ALA A 243 21.53 -1.48 -4.37
CA ALA A 243 22.34 -2.40 -5.19
C ALA A 243 21.97 -2.41 -6.69
N LEU A 244 20.86 -1.80 -7.10
CA LEU A 244 20.41 -1.83 -8.49
C LEU A 244 21.47 -1.37 -9.50
N PRO A 245 22.23 -0.25 -9.30
CA PRO A 245 23.22 0.16 -10.28
C PRO A 245 24.33 -0.89 -10.49
N LEU A 246 24.77 -1.54 -9.42
CA LEU A 246 25.81 -2.56 -9.51
C LEU A 246 25.29 -3.85 -10.15
N LEU A 247 24.07 -4.28 -9.83
CA LEU A 247 23.40 -5.40 -10.50
C LEU A 247 23.22 -5.11 -11.97
N ALA A 248 22.75 -3.91 -12.34
CA ALA A 248 22.56 -3.51 -13.74
C ALA A 248 23.85 -3.49 -14.55
N GLN A 249 25.00 -3.33 -13.92
CA GLN A 249 26.30 -3.46 -14.55
C GLN A 249 26.74 -4.92 -14.66
N LEU A 250 26.74 -5.64 -13.54
CA LEU A 250 27.38 -6.95 -13.43
C LEU A 250 26.60 -8.09 -14.07
N LEU A 251 25.26 -8.04 -14.05
CA LEU A 251 24.45 -9.12 -14.63
C LEU A 251 24.67 -9.26 -16.16
N PRO A 252 24.65 -8.18 -16.96
CA PRO A 252 25.02 -8.27 -18.39
C PRO A 252 26.47 -8.68 -18.62
N GLU A 253 27.42 -8.22 -17.79
CA GLU A 253 28.83 -8.63 -17.88
C GLU A 253 29.02 -10.13 -17.63
N ALA A 254 28.16 -10.72 -16.79
CA ALA A 254 28.11 -12.17 -16.55
C ALA A 254 27.37 -12.95 -17.65
N GLY A 255 26.90 -12.29 -18.72
CA GLY A 255 26.21 -12.91 -19.84
C GLY A 255 24.70 -13.11 -19.63
N ILE A 256 24.08 -12.38 -18.72
CA ILE A 256 22.62 -12.29 -18.63
C ILE A 256 22.19 -11.08 -19.46
N ASP A 257 21.93 -11.31 -20.73
CA ASP A 257 21.63 -10.24 -21.70
C ASP A 257 20.19 -9.72 -21.51
N PRO A 258 19.99 -8.41 -21.17
CA PRO A 258 18.67 -7.82 -21.00
C PRO A 258 17.82 -7.79 -22.29
N SER A 259 18.43 -8.03 -23.46
CA SER A 259 17.68 -8.19 -24.71
C SER A 259 17.02 -9.57 -24.86
N ILE A 260 17.47 -10.56 -24.10
CA ILE A 260 16.97 -11.94 -24.09
C ILE A 260 16.17 -12.22 -22.84
N ILE A 261 16.73 -11.89 -21.69
CA ILE A 261 16.11 -12.08 -20.38
C ILE A 261 15.49 -10.75 -19.94
N GLN A 262 14.17 -10.72 -19.73
CA GLN A 262 13.49 -9.51 -19.31
C GLN A 262 13.90 -9.13 -17.88
N TYR A 263 14.37 -7.92 -17.66
CA TYR A 263 14.56 -7.37 -16.32
C TYR A 263 13.33 -6.57 -15.93
N ALA A 264 12.88 -6.72 -14.69
CA ALA A 264 11.80 -5.93 -14.13
C ALA A 264 12.06 -5.62 -12.66
N GLY A 265 11.60 -4.46 -12.19
CA GLY A 265 11.88 -3.99 -10.83
C GLY A 265 10.66 -3.48 -10.09
N LEU A 266 10.70 -3.61 -8.75
CA LEU A 266 9.67 -3.09 -7.86
C LEU A 266 9.87 -1.59 -7.55
N ALA A 267 11.11 -1.12 -7.61
CA ALA A 267 11.46 0.28 -7.33
C ALA A 267 11.31 1.16 -8.57
N ARG A 268 11.25 2.48 -8.36
CA ARG A 268 11.38 3.50 -9.40
C ARG A 268 12.81 3.50 -9.93
N TRP A 269 12.97 3.33 -11.24
CA TRP A 269 14.27 3.36 -11.89
C TRP A 269 14.63 4.71 -12.49
N ASP A 270 13.68 5.61 -12.56
CA ASP A 270 13.83 6.99 -13.07
C ASP A 270 14.20 8.01 -11.97
N ILE A 271 14.39 7.55 -10.74
CA ILE A 271 14.81 8.41 -9.62
C ILE A 271 16.03 7.78 -8.93
N PRO A 272 17.22 8.41 -9.00
CA PRO A 272 17.55 9.62 -9.76
C PRO A 272 17.61 9.35 -11.28
N PRO A 273 17.45 10.38 -12.15
CA PRO A 273 17.40 10.19 -13.62
C PRO A 273 18.65 9.52 -14.22
N GLN A 274 19.79 9.65 -13.57
CA GLN A 274 21.05 9.01 -14.01
C GLN A 274 20.97 7.49 -14.07
N THR A 275 20.07 6.88 -13.30
CA THR A 275 19.83 5.44 -13.31
C THR A 275 19.41 4.95 -14.70
N LEU A 276 18.67 5.77 -15.45
CA LEU A 276 18.23 5.46 -16.80
C LEU A 276 19.37 5.31 -17.83
N GLU A 277 20.57 5.78 -17.49
CA GLU A 277 21.74 5.67 -18.37
C GLU A 277 22.41 4.28 -18.30
N LEU A 278 22.07 3.48 -17.31
CA LEU A 278 22.65 2.14 -17.10
C LEU A 278 22.27 1.20 -18.24
N LYS A 279 23.27 0.61 -18.89
CA LYS A 279 23.08 -0.27 -20.05
C LYS A 279 22.24 -1.50 -19.72
N GLY A 280 22.44 -2.10 -18.55
CA GLY A 280 21.71 -3.28 -18.12
C GLY A 280 20.24 -3.04 -17.80
N LEU A 281 19.81 -1.78 -17.70
CA LEU A 281 18.40 -1.45 -17.49
C LEU A 281 17.65 -1.13 -18.78
N GLN A 282 18.37 -1.00 -19.93
CA GLN A 282 17.71 -0.76 -21.21
C GLN A 282 16.79 -1.93 -21.58
N GLY A 283 15.56 -1.63 -21.94
CA GLY A 283 14.51 -2.63 -22.16
C GLY A 283 13.78 -3.10 -20.90
N GLY A 284 14.33 -2.83 -19.72
CA GLY A 284 13.77 -3.26 -18.45
C GLY A 284 12.50 -2.52 -18.05
N TRP A 285 11.67 -3.17 -17.26
CA TRP A 285 10.35 -2.68 -16.83
C TRP A 285 10.34 -2.28 -15.35
N PHE A 286 9.59 -1.26 -15.02
CA PHE A 286 9.34 -0.87 -13.64
C PHE A 286 7.98 -0.21 -13.49
N THR A 287 7.50 -0.11 -12.24
CA THR A 287 6.23 0.55 -11.97
C THR A 287 6.42 1.99 -11.52
N MET A 288 5.47 2.83 -11.87
CA MET A 288 5.41 4.22 -11.42
C MET A 288 3.96 4.69 -11.28
N PRO A 289 3.70 5.82 -10.58
CA PRO A 289 2.39 6.46 -10.58
C PRO A 289 1.91 6.86 -11.98
N ASP A 290 0.64 7.28 -12.09
CA ASP A 290 0.15 7.92 -13.31
C ASP A 290 0.99 9.18 -13.61
N PHE A 291 1.84 9.10 -14.62
CA PHE A 291 2.84 10.13 -14.91
C PHE A 291 2.20 11.50 -15.18
N ALA A 292 1.14 11.54 -15.98
CA ALA A 292 0.52 12.80 -16.36
C ALA A 292 -0.10 13.51 -15.15
N ARG A 293 -0.80 12.78 -14.29
CA ARG A 293 -1.41 13.33 -13.06
C ARG A 293 -0.37 13.77 -12.05
N THR A 294 0.69 12.96 -11.88
CA THR A 294 1.78 13.29 -10.94
C THR A 294 2.54 14.54 -11.39
N GLU A 295 2.79 14.72 -12.69
CA GLU A 295 3.46 15.93 -13.20
C GLU A 295 2.54 17.16 -13.09
N GLU A 296 1.26 17.04 -13.40
CA GLU A 296 0.30 18.13 -13.20
C GLU A 296 0.27 18.58 -11.73
N PHE A 297 0.17 17.62 -10.79
CA PHE A 297 0.25 17.92 -9.36
C PHE A 297 1.57 18.59 -8.99
N SER A 298 2.71 18.08 -9.47
CA SER A 298 4.03 18.61 -9.16
C SER A 298 4.21 20.05 -9.67
N ASN A 299 3.71 20.35 -10.85
CA ASN A 299 3.76 21.69 -11.42
C ASN A 299 2.89 22.67 -10.63
N ARG A 300 1.64 22.32 -10.33
CA ARG A 300 0.74 23.13 -9.50
C ARG A 300 1.31 23.36 -8.10
N TYR A 301 1.90 22.32 -7.49
CA TYR A 301 2.55 22.43 -6.19
C TYR A 301 3.73 23.41 -6.27
N GLN A 302 4.58 23.30 -7.29
CA GLN A 302 5.73 24.19 -7.48
C GLN A 302 5.31 25.64 -7.73
N GLU A 303 4.26 25.88 -8.49
CA GLU A 303 3.68 27.21 -8.70
C GLU A 303 3.16 27.82 -7.39
N THR A 304 2.57 26.99 -6.52
CA THR A 304 2.00 27.46 -5.26
C THR A 304 3.03 27.66 -4.16
N PHE A 305 4.05 26.79 -4.06
CA PHE A 305 4.98 26.75 -2.92
C PHE A 305 6.44 27.08 -3.30
N GLY A 306 6.74 27.32 -4.57
CA GLY A 306 8.07 27.74 -5.07
C GLY A 306 9.11 26.60 -5.19
N ALA A 307 8.77 25.37 -4.86
CA ALA A 307 9.65 24.21 -4.96
C ALA A 307 8.85 22.95 -5.37
N ARG A 308 9.52 21.98 -6.00
CA ARG A 308 8.88 20.69 -6.28
C ARG A 308 8.53 19.95 -5.00
N PRO A 309 7.39 19.19 -4.98
CA PRO A 309 7.00 18.42 -3.82
C PRO A 309 7.97 17.25 -3.57
N HIS A 310 8.11 16.86 -2.32
CA HIS A 310 8.68 15.55 -2.01
C HIS A 310 7.79 14.43 -2.59
N GLN A 311 8.37 13.31 -3.02
CA GLN A 311 7.64 12.21 -3.67
C GLN A 311 6.49 11.59 -2.83
N LEU A 312 6.47 11.79 -1.52
CA LEU A 312 5.41 11.33 -0.63
C LEU A 312 4.29 12.37 -0.45
N ALA A 313 4.46 13.59 -0.94
CA ALA A 313 3.48 14.67 -0.76
C ALA A 313 2.11 14.32 -1.35
N SER A 314 2.09 13.61 -2.48
CA SER A 314 0.88 13.10 -3.13
C SER A 314 -0.01 12.28 -2.19
N LEU A 315 0.56 11.56 -1.21
CA LEU A 315 -0.22 10.77 -0.25
C LEU A 315 -1.14 11.65 0.61
N ALA A 316 -0.65 12.81 1.04
CA ALA A 316 -1.45 13.73 1.83
C ALA A 316 -2.54 14.39 0.97
N TYR A 317 -2.24 14.75 -0.27
CA TYR A 317 -3.23 15.24 -1.21
C TYR A 317 -4.33 14.18 -1.47
N ASP A 318 -3.94 12.96 -1.83
CA ASP A 318 -4.84 11.83 -2.10
C ASP A 318 -5.72 11.52 -0.89
N GLY A 319 -5.13 11.52 0.31
CA GLY A 319 -5.86 11.30 1.55
C GLY A 319 -6.95 12.35 1.78
N ILE A 320 -6.63 13.62 1.67
CA ILE A 320 -7.61 14.72 1.82
C ILE A 320 -8.67 14.67 0.71
N ALA A 321 -8.28 14.43 -0.54
CA ALA A 321 -9.23 14.31 -1.65
C ALA A 321 -10.24 13.17 -1.43
N ALA A 322 -9.77 12.01 -0.94
CA ALA A 322 -10.65 10.90 -0.59
C ALA A 322 -11.63 11.25 0.55
N LEU A 323 -11.14 11.93 1.59
CA LEU A 323 -11.99 12.40 2.69
C LEU A 323 -13.03 13.41 2.20
N GLY A 324 -12.66 14.30 1.27
CA GLY A 324 -13.58 15.23 0.62
C GLY A 324 -14.73 14.50 -0.07
N VAL A 325 -14.44 13.52 -0.91
CA VAL A 325 -15.46 12.69 -1.59
C VAL A 325 -16.40 12.00 -0.59
N LEU A 326 -15.84 11.51 0.52
CA LEU A 326 -16.67 10.87 1.56
C LEU A 326 -17.58 11.88 2.27
N ILE A 327 -17.10 13.09 2.58
CA ILE A 327 -17.91 14.17 3.18
C ILE A 327 -19.02 14.59 2.22
N GLU A 328 -18.73 14.75 0.92
CA GLU A 328 -19.71 15.09 -0.12
C GLU A 328 -20.85 14.06 -0.23
N SER A 329 -20.61 12.82 0.16
CA SER A 329 -21.69 11.81 0.20
C SER A 329 -22.84 12.15 1.16
N GLY A 330 -22.66 13.12 2.07
CA GLY A 330 -23.65 13.56 3.05
C GLY A 330 -23.93 12.58 4.18
N LYS A 331 -23.18 11.46 4.26
CA LYS A 331 -23.40 10.44 5.29
C LYS A 331 -22.78 10.87 6.61
N SER A 332 -23.50 10.66 7.72
CA SER A 332 -22.96 10.91 9.05
C SER A 332 -21.86 9.92 9.46
N ASP A 333 -21.84 8.74 8.88
CA ASP A 333 -20.83 7.67 9.08
C ASP A 333 -19.79 7.62 7.96
N ALA A 334 -19.57 8.75 7.24
CA ALA A 334 -18.71 8.82 6.06
C ALA A 334 -17.30 8.24 6.29
N PHE A 335 -16.75 8.35 7.49
CA PHE A 335 -15.44 7.82 7.83
C PHE A 335 -15.45 6.41 8.44
N SER A 336 -16.58 5.69 8.33
CA SER A 336 -16.62 4.28 8.71
C SER A 336 -15.70 3.42 7.84
N ALA A 337 -15.21 2.30 8.36
CA ALA A 337 -14.39 1.36 7.61
C ALA A 337 -15.07 0.93 6.29
N GLN A 338 -16.41 0.74 6.31
CA GLN A 338 -17.18 0.39 5.11
C GLN A 338 -17.09 1.46 4.01
N ASN A 339 -17.21 2.75 4.36
CA ASN A 339 -17.15 3.82 3.38
C ASN A 339 -15.70 4.09 2.94
N LEU A 340 -14.71 3.96 3.84
CA LEU A 340 -13.29 4.06 3.52
C LEU A 340 -12.84 2.98 2.53
N THR A 341 -13.41 1.76 2.62
CA THR A 341 -13.02 0.61 1.81
C THR A 341 -13.95 0.35 0.63
N GLN A 342 -14.60 1.39 0.11
CA GLN A 342 -15.48 1.27 -1.06
C GLN A 342 -14.77 0.66 -2.27
N ALA A 343 -15.44 -0.28 -2.96
CA ALA A 343 -14.83 -1.05 -4.05
C ALA A 343 -14.36 -0.18 -5.24
N ALA A 344 -15.05 0.92 -5.52
CA ALA A 344 -14.67 1.86 -6.58
C ALA A 344 -13.35 2.59 -6.28
N GLY A 345 -12.98 2.70 -4.99
CA GLY A 345 -11.84 3.47 -4.55
C GLY A 345 -11.99 4.98 -4.78
N PHE A 346 -10.86 5.65 -4.93
CA PHE A 346 -10.76 7.10 -5.04
C PHE A 346 -9.81 7.47 -6.18
N GLN A 347 -10.05 8.64 -6.78
CA GLN A 347 -9.12 9.23 -7.74
C GLN A 347 -8.11 10.10 -7.01
N GLY A 348 -6.82 9.83 -7.23
CA GLY A 348 -5.73 10.60 -6.66
C GLY A 348 -4.84 11.23 -7.73
N VAL A 349 -3.88 12.03 -7.30
CA VAL A 349 -2.85 12.63 -8.18
C VAL A 349 -1.76 11.64 -8.59
N ASP A 350 -1.63 10.52 -7.87
CA ASP A 350 -0.76 9.40 -8.26
C ASP A 350 -1.49 8.32 -9.08
N GLY A 351 -2.77 8.51 -9.39
CA GLY A 351 -3.67 7.54 -10.02
C GLY A 351 -4.78 7.08 -9.07
N ILE A 352 -5.53 6.07 -9.48
CA ILE A 352 -6.57 5.51 -8.64
C ILE A 352 -5.99 4.70 -7.47
N PHE A 353 -6.70 4.72 -6.34
CA PHE A 353 -6.38 3.86 -5.19
C PHE A 353 -7.64 3.47 -4.43
N ARG A 354 -7.57 2.37 -3.70
CA ARG A 354 -8.59 1.98 -2.73
C ARG A 354 -7.97 1.41 -1.47
N LEU A 355 -8.62 1.64 -0.34
CA LEU A 355 -8.32 0.97 0.91
C LEU A 355 -9.08 -0.36 0.94
N LYS A 356 -8.51 -1.39 1.54
CA LYS A 356 -9.11 -2.71 1.67
C LYS A 356 -9.57 -2.98 3.10
N SER A 357 -10.46 -3.95 3.26
CA SER A 357 -11.00 -4.32 4.58
C SER A 357 -9.96 -4.86 5.56
N ASP A 358 -8.82 -5.32 5.06
CA ASP A 358 -7.67 -5.72 5.87
C ASP A 358 -6.78 -4.54 6.31
N GLY A 359 -7.17 -3.30 5.97
CA GLY A 359 -6.42 -2.07 6.25
C GLY A 359 -5.29 -1.78 5.25
N THR A 360 -4.99 -2.68 4.31
CA THR A 360 -4.02 -2.43 3.24
C THR A 360 -4.64 -1.61 2.11
N ASN A 361 -3.87 -1.31 1.07
CA ASN A 361 -4.38 -0.59 -0.08
C ASN A 361 -4.08 -1.30 -1.40
N GLU A 362 -4.75 -0.85 -2.45
CA GLU A 362 -4.44 -1.18 -3.83
C GLU A 362 -4.32 0.11 -4.64
N ARG A 363 -3.34 0.17 -5.56
CA ARG A 363 -3.07 1.34 -6.39
C ARG A 363 -3.01 0.98 -7.86
N GLY A 364 -3.59 1.83 -8.69
CA GLY A 364 -3.42 1.78 -10.13
C GLY A 364 -2.06 2.37 -10.51
N LEU A 365 -1.13 1.52 -10.92
CA LEU A 365 0.22 1.92 -11.32
C LEU A 365 0.42 1.75 -12.83
N THR A 366 1.27 2.61 -13.39
CA THR A 366 1.77 2.55 -14.77
C THR A 366 2.91 1.54 -14.86
N ILE A 367 3.02 0.83 -15.98
CA ILE A 367 4.25 0.12 -16.36
C ILE A 367 5.05 1.01 -17.30
N ALA A 368 6.28 1.26 -16.92
CA ALA A 368 7.27 1.99 -17.69
C ALA A 368 8.39 1.05 -18.14
N LYS A 369 9.00 1.39 -19.26
CA LYS A 369 10.18 0.73 -19.83
C LYS A 369 11.31 1.75 -19.96
N VAL A 370 12.52 1.35 -19.63
CA VAL A 370 13.71 2.15 -19.96
C VAL A 370 14.04 1.94 -21.43
N GLN A 371 13.97 2.99 -22.22
CA GLN A 371 14.32 2.94 -23.64
C GLN A 371 15.09 4.20 -24.03
N ASP A 372 16.24 4.01 -24.66
CA ASP A 372 17.10 5.13 -25.11
C ASP A 372 17.42 6.11 -23.97
N LYS A 373 17.66 5.58 -22.76
CA LYS A 373 17.90 6.34 -21.51
C LYS A 373 16.72 7.24 -21.07
N GLN A 374 15.53 6.92 -21.53
CA GLN A 374 14.30 7.64 -21.21
C GLN A 374 13.25 6.69 -20.67
N VAL A 375 12.24 7.25 -20.03
CA VAL A 375 11.04 6.53 -19.59
C VAL A 375 10.04 6.46 -20.74
N LEU A 376 9.69 5.26 -21.16
CA LEU A 376 8.59 5.02 -22.09
C LEU A 376 7.44 4.34 -21.35
N ILE A 377 6.26 4.95 -21.34
CA ILE A 377 5.05 4.31 -20.82
C ILE A 377 4.58 3.24 -21.80
N ILE A 378 4.54 1.98 -21.35
CA ILE A 378 4.14 0.83 -22.19
C ILE A 378 2.79 0.25 -21.78
N ASP A 379 2.34 0.51 -20.53
CA ASP A 379 1.00 0.15 -20.09
C ASP A 379 0.53 1.17 -19.05
N PRO A 380 -0.42 2.05 -19.41
CA PRO A 380 -0.84 3.15 -18.54
C PRO A 380 -1.54 2.67 -17.27
N ALA A 381 -1.58 3.52 -16.27
CA ALA A 381 -2.32 3.26 -15.03
C ALA A 381 -3.81 3.03 -15.34
N PRO A 382 -4.46 2.03 -14.72
CA PRO A 382 -5.89 1.81 -14.86
C PRO A 382 -6.67 3.01 -14.31
N ARG A 383 -7.81 3.33 -14.94
CA ARG A 383 -8.68 4.45 -14.52
C ARG A 383 -9.83 4.03 -13.60
N ALA A 384 -10.03 2.73 -13.44
CA ALA A 384 -11.01 2.13 -12.56
C ALA A 384 -10.51 0.77 -12.06
N PHE A 385 -10.93 0.37 -10.86
CA PHE A 385 -10.77 -1.00 -10.42
C PHE A 385 -11.88 -1.86 -11.04
N ALA A 386 -11.55 -3.10 -11.42
CA ALA A 386 -12.55 -4.04 -11.90
C ALA A 386 -13.57 -4.33 -10.77
N ILE A 387 -14.85 -4.31 -11.11
CA ILE A 387 -15.94 -4.70 -10.21
C ILE A 387 -15.99 -6.23 -10.20
N GLY A 388 -15.46 -6.84 -9.17
CA GLY A 388 -15.30 -8.29 -9.03
C GLY A 388 -13.84 -8.58 -8.75
N GLY A 389 -13.53 -8.98 -7.51
CA GLY A 389 -12.15 -9.20 -7.09
C GLY A 389 -11.44 -10.20 -8.01
N PHE A 390 -10.21 -9.88 -8.30
CA PHE A 390 -9.27 -10.80 -8.92
C PHE A 390 -8.81 -11.80 -7.87
#